data_27f4952ded975abe1e47d2ace021b084
#
_entry.id   27f4952ded975abe1e47d2ace021b084
#
_cell.length_a   1.000
_cell.length_b   1.000
_cell.length_c   1.000
_cell.angle_alpha   90.00
_cell.angle_beta   90.00
_cell.angle_gamma   90.00
#
_symmetry.space_group_name_H-M   'P 1'
#
loop_
_entity.id
_entity.type
_entity.pdbx_description
1 polymer ?
#
loop_
_entity_poly.entity_id
_entity_poly.type
_entity_poly.pdbx_seq_one_letter_code
_entity_poly.pdbx_strand_id
1 'polypeptide(L)'
;VCKSEHAHKVFSDLMAATSTVGTKGIVRQVIGPVLDVEFPAGKLPKILNALRIEGKNPAGQDIALTAEVQQLLGDHRVRAVAMSGTDGLVRGMEAADTGAPISVPVGEATLGRIFNVLGEPVDEQGDLQNVTTSPIHRSAPSLTDLETKPKVFETGIKVIDLLAPYRQGGK
;
A
#
# COMPACT_ATOMS: atom_id res chain seq x y z
N VAL A 1 -7.98 17.04 25.14
CA VAL A 1 -7.70 17.63 23.82
C VAL A 1 -6.19 17.89 23.61
N CYS A 2 -5.28 17.16 24.26
CA CYS A 2 -3.84 17.44 24.14
C CYS A 2 -2.94 16.19 23.98
N LYS A 3 -3.48 15.07 23.46
CA LYS A 3 -2.67 13.83 23.22
C LYS A 3 -2.57 13.41 21.76
N SER A 4 -3.35 13.97 20.85
CA SER A 4 -3.31 13.57 19.44
C SER A 4 -2.19 14.25 18.65
N GLU A 5 -1.79 15.45 19.02
CA GLU A 5 -0.73 16.18 18.30
C GLU A 5 0.67 15.61 18.53
N HIS A 6 0.92 15.00 19.69
CA HIS A 6 2.23 14.42 20.00
C HIS A 6 2.47 13.11 19.25
N ALA A 7 1.44 12.29 19.07
CA ALA A 7 1.52 11.04 18.30
C ALA A 7 1.77 11.31 16.81
N HIS A 8 1.10 12.32 16.24
CA HIS A 8 1.28 12.72 14.85
C HIS A 8 2.69 13.26 14.58
N LYS A 9 3.29 13.97 15.53
CA LYS A 9 4.62 14.55 15.39
C LYS A 9 5.73 13.50 15.48
N VAL A 10 5.62 12.55 16.42
CA VAL A 10 6.58 11.45 16.56
C VAL A 10 6.53 10.50 15.36
N PHE A 11 5.35 10.27 14.78
CA PHE A 11 5.18 9.46 13.58
C PHE A 11 5.74 10.15 12.33
N SER A 12 5.55 11.47 12.21
CA SER A 12 6.17 12.31 11.18
C SER A 12 7.70 12.25 11.25
N ASP A 13 8.27 12.31 12.44
CA ASP A 13 9.74 12.30 12.64
C ASP A 13 10.35 10.90 12.45
N LEU A 14 9.63 9.82 12.75
CA LEU A 14 10.10 8.44 12.53
C LEU A 14 10.03 8.05 11.03
N MET A 15 9.03 8.56 10.30
CA MET A 15 8.92 8.41 8.85
C MET A 15 9.87 9.33 8.06
N ALA A 16 10.32 10.43 8.65
CA ALA A 16 11.32 11.32 8.05
C ALA A 16 12.73 10.70 8.01
N ALA A 17 12.99 9.64 8.77
CA ALA A 17 14.29 8.98 8.81
C ALA A 17 14.55 7.99 7.66
N THR A 18 13.57 7.71 6.81
CA THR A 18 13.77 6.88 5.60
C THR A 18 13.61 7.75 4.35
N SER A 19 14.38 8.82 4.25
CA SER A 19 14.54 9.55 2.99
C SER A 19 15.40 8.71 2.03
N THR A 20 14.85 7.64 1.52
CA THR A 20 15.31 7.10 0.24
C THR A 20 14.97 8.19 -0.77
N VAL A 21 16.01 8.88 -1.26
CA VAL A 21 15.89 9.92 -2.29
C VAL A 21 15.42 9.23 -3.56
N GLY A 22 14.14 8.91 -3.62
CA GLY A 22 13.48 8.41 -4.81
C GLY A 22 13.42 9.51 -5.87
N THR A 23 13.36 9.12 -7.11
CA THR A 23 13.17 10.07 -8.22
C THR A 23 11.86 10.81 -8.02
N LYS A 24 11.90 12.13 -8.09
CA LYS A 24 10.71 12.99 -7.97
C LYS A 24 10.09 13.21 -9.34
N GLY A 25 8.80 13.01 -9.44
CA GLY A 25 7.93 13.35 -10.55
C GLY A 25 6.95 14.46 -10.17
N ILE A 26 6.16 14.90 -11.13
CA ILE A 26 5.16 15.95 -10.98
C ILE A 26 3.81 15.41 -11.44
N VAL A 27 2.78 15.59 -10.62
CA VAL A 27 1.39 15.24 -10.97
C VAL A 27 0.93 16.16 -12.09
N ARG A 28 0.60 15.57 -13.25
CA ARG A 28 0.12 16.31 -14.43
C ARG A 28 -1.40 16.25 -14.59
N GLN A 29 -2.01 15.17 -14.18
CA GLN A 29 -3.45 14.99 -14.31
C GLN A 29 -3.99 14.16 -13.12
N VAL A 30 -5.22 14.51 -12.70
CA VAL A 30 -5.98 13.81 -11.67
C VAL A 30 -7.35 13.52 -12.25
N ILE A 31 -7.74 12.24 -12.29
CA ILE A 31 -9.04 11.77 -12.81
C ILE A 31 -9.63 10.81 -11.79
N GLY A 32 -10.39 11.32 -10.82
CA GLY A 32 -10.84 10.50 -9.70
C GLY A 32 -9.65 9.86 -8.97
N PRO A 33 -9.60 8.54 -8.82
CA PRO A 33 -8.48 7.85 -8.17
C PRO A 33 -7.25 7.68 -9.07
N VAL A 34 -7.33 8.04 -10.35
CA VAL A 34 -6.24 7.84 -11.32
C VAL A 34 -5.41 9.12 -11.45
N LEU A 35 -4.10 8.96 -11.39
CA LEU A 35 -3.12 10.03 -11.46
C LEU A 35 -2.16 9.78 -12.61
N ASP A 36 -1.91 10.80 -13.43
CA ASP A 36 -0.82 10.78 -14.41
C ASP A 36 0.33 11.63 -13.86
N VAL A 37 1.49 11.01 -13.69
CA VAL A 37 2.69 11.62 -13.11
C VAL A 37 3.80 11.60 -14.14
N GLU A 38 4.46 12.73 -14.33
CA GLU A 38 5.59 12.88 -15.23
C GLU A 38 6.90 12.86 -14.45
N PHE A 39 7.85 12.06 -14.92
CA PHE A 39 9.17 11.91 -14.32
C PHE A 39 10.26 12.43 -15.25
N PRO A 40 11.45 12.73 -14.74
CA PRO A 40 12.60 13.08 -15.58
C PRO A 40 12.97 11.94 -16.55
N ALA A 41 13.49 12.29 -17.72
CA ALA A 41 13.92 11.33 -18.74
C ALA A 41 14.87 10.28 -18.16
N GLY A 42 14.61 9.01 -18.45
CA GLY A 42 15.42 7.88 -18.00
C GLY A 42 15.27 7.49 -16.52
N LYS A 43 14.35 8.12 -15.79
CA LYS A 43 14.12 7.85 -14.36
C LYS A 43 12.66 7.50 -14.06
N LEU A 44 12.05 6.71 -14.93
CA LEU A 44 10.69 6.23 -14.72
C LEU A 44 10.66 5.18 -13.61
N PRO A 45 9.66 5.23 -12.71
CA PRO A 45 9.42 4.18 -11.74
C PRO A 45 9.02 2.86 -12.45
N LYS A 46 9.27 1.76 -11.79
CA LYS A 46 8.78 0.45 -12.25
C LYS A 46 7.28 0.34 -12.00
N ILE A 47 6.61 -0.49 -12.82
CA ILE A 47 5.23 -0.90 -12.56
C ILE A 47 5.16 -1.56 -11.18
N LEU A 48 4.08 -1.29 -10.43
CA LEU A 48 3.82 -1.69 -9.05
C LEU A 48 4.65 -0.94 -7.99
N ASN A 49 5.54 -0.02 -8.36
CA ASN A 49 6.16 0.84 -7.36
C ASN A 49 5.13 1.75 -6.68
N ALA A 50 5.35 2.01 -5.41
CA ALA A 50 4.60 2.99 -4.65
C ALA A 50 5.14 4.40 -4.90
N LEU A 51 4.26 5.33 -5.18
CA LEU A 51 4.54 6.77 -5.27
C LEU A 51 4.00 7.45 -4.03
N ARG A 52 4.79 8.28 -3.38
CA ARG A 52 4.39 9.09 -2.26
C ARG A 52 4.19 10.54 -2.71
N ILE A 53 3.01 11.06 -2.49
CA ILE A 53 2.64 12.42 -2.86
C ILE A 53 2.37 13.18 -1.58
N GLU A 54 3.22 14.17 -1.29
CA GLU A 54 3.10 14.99 -0.10
C GLU A 54 3.16 16.46 -0.49
N GLY A 55 2.36 17.27 0.16
CA GLY A 55 2.37 18.70 -0.09
C GLY A 55 1.19 19.40 0.55
N LYS A 56 1.05 20.69 0.25
CA LYS A 56 -0.08 21.49 0.68
C LYS A 56 -0.95 21.84 -0.50
N ASN A 57 -2.25 21.72 -0.33
CA ASN A 57 -3.18 22.22 -1.34
C ASN A 57 -3.28 23.78 -1.28
N PRO A 58 -3.92 24.41 -2.26
CA PRO A 58 -4.11 25.86 -2.26
C PRO A 58 -4.91 26.39 -1.06
N ALA A 59 -5.66 25.53 -0.38
CA ALA A 59 -6.39 25.85 0.84
C ALA A 59 -5.54 25.74 2.12
N GLY A 60 -4.25 25.36 2.00
CA GLY A 60 -3.31 25.22 3.13
C GLY A 60 -3.41 23.90 3.88
N GLN A 61 -4.22 22.94 3.42
CA GLN A 61 -4.34 21.62 4.04
C GLN A 61 -3.19 20.72 3.60
N ASP A 62 -2.65 19.94 4.52
CA ASP A 62 -1.63 18.97 4.23
C ASP A 62 -2.24 17.76 3.50
N ILE A 63 -1.64 17.39 2.38
CA ILE A 63 -1.99 16.22 1.59
C ILE A 63 -0.86 15.20 1.74
N ALA A 64 -1.22 13.98 2.13
CA ALA A 64 -0.34 12.82 2.14
C ALA A 64 -1.08 11.65 1.49
N LEU A 65 -0.61 11.20 0.34
CA LEU A 65 -1.25 10.18 -0.48
C LEU A 65 -0.22 9.19 -0.99
N THR A 66 -0.55 7.91 -0.91
CA THR A 66 0.20 6.84 -1.60
C THR A 66 -0.58 6.39 -2.83
N ALA A 67 0.13 6.28 -3.96
CA ALA A 67 -0.42 5.76 -5.21
C ALA A 67 0.48 4.64 -5.74
N GLU A 68 -0.08 3.70 -6.47
CA GLU A 68 0.67 2.59 -7.09
C GLU A 68 0.74 2.77 -8.61
N VAL A 69 1.93 2.62 -9.17
CA VAL A 69 2.15 2.69 -10.62
C VAL A 69 1.53 1.47 -11.30
N GLN A 70 0.56 1.70 -12.18
CA GLN A 70 -0.13 0.63 -12.92
C GLN A 70 0.29 0.53 -14.37
N GLN A 71 0.69 1.65 -15.00
CA GLN A 71 0.97 1.68 -16.43
C GLN A 71 2.02 2.74 -16.78
N LEU A 72 2.85 2.44 -17.74
CA LEU A 72 3.73 3.40 -18.41
C LEU A 72 3.02 3.93 -19.67
N LEU A 73 2.85 5.26 -19.75
CA LEU A 73 2.10 5.89 -20.84
C LEU A 73 2.98 6.33 -22.01
N GLY A 74 4.30 6.28 -21.87
CA GLY A 74 5.21 6.95 -22.78
C GLY A 74 5.47 8.41 -22.37
N ASP A 75 6.31 9.14 -23.11
CA ASP A 75 6.65 10.55 -22.88
C ASP A 75 7.00 10.86 -21.40
N HIS A 76 7.74 9.96 -20.78
CA HIS A 76 8.16 10.05 -19.38
C HIS A 76 7.01 10.11 -18.37
N ARG A 77 5.81 9.62 -18.74
CA ARG A 77 4.63 9.61 -17.88
C ARG A 77 4.26 8.20 -17.43
N VAL A 78 3.80 8.12 -16.21
CA VAL A 78 3.22 6.92 -15.63
C VAL A 78 1.81 7.19 -15.18
N ARG A 79 0.97 6.17 -15.24
CA ARG A 79 -0.36 6.16 -14.65
C ARG A 79 -0.32 5.40 -13.35
N ALA A 80 -0.79 6.05 -12.29
CA ALA A 80 -0.86 5.48 -10.96
C ALA A 80 -2.29 5.54 -10.42
N VAL A 81 -2.61 4.64 -9.51
CA VAL A 81 -3.90 4.59 -8.81
C VAL A 81 -3.68 4.95 -7.34
N ALA A 82 -4.44 5.92 -6.86
CA ALA A 82 -4.41 6.35 -5.48
C ALA A 82 -5.01 5.29 -4.55
N MET A 83 -4.37 5.06 -3.40
CA MET A 83 -4.83 4.10 -2.38
C MET A 83 -5.80 4.72 -1.36
N SER A 84 -5.99 6.03 -1.42
CA SER A 84 -6.95 6.77 -0.59
C SER A 84 -7.63 7.88 -1.41
N GLY A 85 -8.50 8.67 -0.77
CA GLY A 85 -9.19 9.77 -1.43
C GLY A 85 -8.21 10.78 -2.04
N THR A 86 -8.55 11.29 -3.21
CA THR A 86 -7.75 12.28 -3.96
C THR A 86 -8.22 13.71 -3.72
N ASP A 87 -9.09 13.92 -2.74
CA ASP A 87 -9.65 15.22 -2.43
C ASP A 87 -8.54 16.20 -2.02
N GLY A 88 -8.54 17.35 -2.67
CA GLY A 88 -7.53 18.39 -2.45
C GLY A 88 -6.22 18.20 -3.22
N LEU A 89 -6.03 17.08 -3.93
CA LEU A 89 -4.87 16.87 -4.78
C LEU A 89 -4.94 17.81 -6.00
N VAL A 90 -3.85 18.49 -6.29
CA VAL A 90 -3.77 19.43 -7.42
C VAL A 90 -2.63 19.09 -8.36
N ARG A 91 -2.77 19.54 -9.60
CA ARG A 91 -1.69 19.46 -10.60
C ARG A 91 -0.48 20.27 -10.12
N GLY A 92 0.71 19.75 -10.39
CA GLY A 92 1.97 20.38 -10.01
C GLY A 92 2.53 19.89 -8.68
N MET A 93 1.80 19.09 -7.89
CA MET A 93 2.34 18.49 -6.68
C MET A 93 3.44 17.48 -7.00
N GLU A 94 4.42 17.37 -6.11
CA GLU A 94 5.52 16.42 -6.24
C GLU A 94 5.04 15.00 -5.88
N ALA A 95 5.52 14.03 -6.65
CA ALA A 95 5.34 12.60 -6.38
C ALA A 95 6.71 11.92 -6.34
N ALA A 96 7.06 11.35 -5.21
CA ALA A 96 8.34 10.64 -5.02
C ALA A 96 8.15 9.13 -5.25
N ASP A 97 8.99 8.53 -6.11
CA ASP A 97 9.07 7.08 -6.25
C ASP A 97 9.78 6.49 -5.02
N THR A 98 9.16 5.55 -4.33
CA THR A 98 9.77 4.86 -3.20
C THR A 98 10.78 3.79 -3.61
N GLY A 99 10.84 3.45 -4.91
CA GLY A 99 11.71 2.41 -5.45
C GLY A 99 11.25 0.98 -5.15
N ALA A 100 10.15 0.80 -4.43
CA ALA A 100 9.62 -0.50 -4.01
C ALA A 100 8.08 -0.53 -4.10
N PRO A 101 7.46 -1.71 -4.19
CA PRO A 101 6.01 -1.85 -4.08
C PRO A 101 5.53 -1.55 -2.66
N ILE A 102 4.21 -1.32 -2.53
CA ILE A 102 3.55 -1.18 -1.24
C ILE A 102 3.83 -2.43 -0.41
N SER A 103 4.30 -2.23 0.83
CA SER A 103 4.60 -3.30 1.77
C SER A 103 3.75 -3.16 3.02
N VAL A 104 3.25 -4.28 3.52
CA VAL A 104 2.36 -4.33 4.70
C VAL A 104 2.98 -5.18 5.80
N PRO A 105 2.65 -4.94 7.06
CA PRO A 105 3.10 -5.76 8.17
C PRO A 105 2.56 -7.19 8.05
N VAL A 106 3.39 -8.17 8.43
CA VAL A 106 3.05 -9.59 8.41
C VAL A 106 3.54 -10.27 9.70
N GLY A 107 2.94 -11.42 10.04
CA GLY A 107 3.34 -12.24 11.16
C GLY A 107 2.35 -12.17 12.34
N GLU A 108 2.72 -12.82 13.45
CA GLU A 108 1.83 -13.00 14.60
C GLU A 108 1.39 -11.68 15.25
N ALA A 109 2.22 -10.65 15.19
CA ALA A 109 1.90 -9.33 15.74
C ALA A 109 0.72 -8.64 15.03
N THR A 110 0.30 -9.14 13.86
CA THR A 110 -0.85 -8.61 13.12
C THR A 110 -2.17 -9.28 13.48
N LEU A 111 -2.12 -10.38 14.24
CA LEU A 111 -3.33 -11.13 14.60
C LEU A 111 -4.20 -10.33 15.56
N GLY A 112 -5.50 -10.29 15.28
CA GLY A 112 -6.49 -9.56 16.09
C GLY A 112 -6.43 -8.03 15.93
N ARG A 113 -5.64 -7.50 14.98
CA ARG A 113 -5.50 -6.07 14.68
C ARG A 113 -6.27 -5.70 13.42
N ILE A 114 -6.63 -4.44 13.29
CA ILE A 114 -7.33 -3.89 12.11
C ILE A 114 -6.40 -2.88 11.42
N PHE A 115 -6.24 -3.05 10.11
CA PHE A 115 -5.34 -2.24 9.29
C PHE A 115 -6.07 -1.58 8.13
N ASN A 116 -5.53 -0.44 7.69
CA ASN A 116 -5.90 0.14 6.41
C ASN A 116 -5.16 -0.58 5.25
N VAL A 117 -5.40 -0.15 4.02
CA VAL A 117 -4.79 -0.75 2.82
C VAL A 117 -3.26 -0.56 2.73
N LEU A 118 -2.70 0.36 3.51
CA LEU A 118 -1.26 0.62 3.60
C LEU A 118 -0.58 -0.15 4.74
N GLY A 119 -1.37 -0.93 5.51
CA GLY A 119 -0.86 -1.68 6.66
C GLY A 119 -0.69 -0.87 7.94
N GLU A 120 -1.29 0.32 8.01
CA GLU A 120 -1.30 1.13 9.23
C GLU A 120 -2.45 0.69 10.15
N PRO A 121 -2.20 0.53 11.47
CA PRO A 121 -3.25 0.14 12.40
C PRO A 121 -4.29 1.24 12.57
N VAL A 122 -5.58 0.87 12.51
CA VAL A 122 -6.73 1.79 12.66
C VAL A 122 -7.62 1.44 13.85
N ASP A 123 -7.18 0.50 14.67
CA ASP A 123 -7.93 -0.05 15.82
C ASP A 123 -7.66 0.68 17.15
N GLU A 124 -6.93 1.80 17.13
CA GLU A 124 -6.56 2.61 18.29
C GLU A 124 -5.79 1.85 19.40
N GLN A 125 -5.24 0.67 19.10
CA GLN A 125 -4.47 -0.14 20.04
C GLN A 125 -2.96 0.18 20.04
N GLY A 126 -2.57 1.28 19.41
CA GLY A 126 -1.17 1.71 19.28
C GLY A 126 -0.42 1.03 18.13
N ASP A 127 0.81 1.49 17.92
CA ASP A 127 1.64 1.05 16.83
C ASP A 127 2.22 -0.36 17.04
N LEU A 128 2.46 -1.05 15.94
CA LEU A 128 3.13 -2.35 15.96
C LEU A 128 4.63 -2.19 16.23
N GLN A 129 5.16 -3.01 17.14
CA GLN A 129 6.59 -3.04 17.47
C GLN A 129 7.28 -4.21 16.76
N ASN A 130 8.47 -3.98 16.19
CA ASN A 130 9.33 -5.01 15.61
C ASN A 130 8.65 -5.93 14.57
N VAL A 131 7.93 -5.36 13.62
CA VAL A 131 7.14 -6.12 12.64
C VAL A 131 7.92 -6.30 11.34
N THR A 132 7.92 -7.52 10.83
CA THR A 132 8.39 -7.80 9.47
C THR A 132 7.37 -7.29 8.47
N THR A 133 7.82 -6.62 7.42
CA THR A 133 6.97 -6.18 6.31
C THR A 133 7.17 -7.06 5.08
N SER A 134 6.12 -7.24 4.29
CA SER A 134 6.17 -7.98 3.03
C SER A 134 5.46 -7.17 1.93
N PRO A 135 6.00 -7.16 0.71
CA PRO A 135 5.32 -6.52 -0.41
C PRO A 135 4.00 -7.21 -0.71
N ILE A 136 2.99 -6.42 -1.10
CA ILE A 136 1.65 -6.93 -1.44
C ILE A 136 1.67 -7.75 -2.73
N HIS A 137 2.62 -7.48 -3.62
CA HIS A 137 2.82 -8.23 -4.86
C HIS A 137 3.86 -9.32 -4.64
N ARG A 138 3.41 -10.57 -4.76
CA ARG A 138 4.25 -11.76 -4.62
C ARG A 138 4.07 -12.68 -5.81
N SER A 139 5.16 -13.32 -6.23
CA SER A 139 5.09 -14.42 -7.18
C SER A 139 4.30 -15.59 -6.58
N ALA A 140 3.61 -16.35 -7.44
CA ALA A 140 2.99 -17.59 -7.01
C ALA A 140 4.06 -18.57 -6.44
N PRO A 141 3.72 -19.37 -5.42
CA PRO A 141 4.64 -20.38 -4.89
C PRO A 141 5.02 -21.36 -6.00
N SER A 142 6.24 -21.90 -5.91
CA SER A 142 6.69 -22.93 -6.86
C SER A 142 5.86 -24.20 -6.71
N LEU A 143 5.84 -25.06 -7.75
CA LEU A 143 5.12 -26.33 -7.68
C LEU A 143 5.68 -27.24 -6.56
N THR A 144 6.95 -27.11 -6.25
CA THR A 144 7.63 -27.86 -5.18
C THR A 144 7.16 -27.45 -3.78
N ASP A 145 6.69 -26.21 -3.62
CA ASP A 145 6.23 -25.66 -2.34
C ASP A 145 4.73 -25.89 -2.12
N LEU A 146 4.04 -26.44 -3.14
CA LEU A 146 2.61 -26.72 -3.05
C LEU A 146 2.35 -28.04 -2.34
N GLU A 147 1.41 -28.03 -1.41
CA GLU A 147 0.91 -29.26 -0.80
C GLU A 147 0.02 -30.02 -1.80
N THR A 148 0.51 -31.14 -2.31
CA THR A 148 -0.18 -31.92 -3.35
C THR A 148 -1.29 -32.82 -2.78
N LYS A 149 -1.26 -33.12 -1.48
CA LYS A 149 -2.27 -33.97 -0.84
C LYS A 149 -3.52 -33.13 -0.52
N PRO A 150 -4.70 -33.54 -0.99
CA PRO A 150 -5.93 -32.84 -0.66
C PRO A 150 -6.24 -33.02 0.84
N LYS A 151 -6.47 -31.90 1.53
CA LYS A 151 -6.97 -31.88 2.91
C LYS A 151 -8.37 -31.30 2.94
N VAL A 152 -9.23 -31.86 3.75
CA VAL A 152 -10.58 -31.34 3.98
C VAL A 152 -10.49 -30.13 4.91
N PHE A 153 -11.24 -29.10 4.59
CA PHE A 153 -11.46 -27.95 5.46
C PHE A 153 -12.69 -28.22 6.33
N GLU A 154 -12.46 -28.53 7.60
CA GLU A 154 -13.54 -28.79 8.57
C GLU A 154 -14.23 -27.49 8.94
N THR A 155 -15.51 -27.36 8.56
CA THR A 155 -16.31 -26.15 8.83
C THR A 155 -17.02 -26.22 10.19
N GLY A 156 -17.16 -27.41 10.78
CA GLY A 156 -17.98 -27.67 11.97
C GLY A 156 -19.48 -27.77 11.68
N ILE A 157 -19.89 -27.58 10.43
CA ILE A 157 -21.28 -27.71 10.00
C ILE A 157 -21.50 -29.11 9.45
N LYS A 158 -22.20 -29.97 10.21
CA LYS A 158 -22.36 -31.40 9.89
C LYS A 158 -22.83 -31.68 8.46
N VAL A 159 -23.80 -30.89 7.98
CA VAL A 159 -24.35 -31.07 6.62
C VAL A 159 -23.29 -30.81 5.55
N ILE A 160 -22.50 -29.78 5.71
CA ILE A 160 -21.45 -29.43 4.74
C ILE A 160 -20.34 -30.47 4.81
N ASP A 161 -19.84 -30.77 6.00
CA ASP A 161 -18.67 -31.65 6.19
C ASP A 161 -18.94 -33.10 5.76
N LEU A 162 -20.20 -33.56 5.88
CA LEU A 162 -20.59 -34.91 5.49
C LEU A 162 -21.05 -35.04 4.02
N LEU A 163 -21.78 -34.07 3.48
CA LEU A 163 -22.40 -34.18 2.16
C LEU A 163 -21.64 -33.47 1.06
N ALA A 164 -20.93 -32.39 1.37
CA ALA A 164 -20.19 -31.59 0.41
C ALA A 164 -18.93 -30.97 1.04
N PRO A 165 -17.96 -31.82 1.48
CA PRO A 165 -16.78 -31.33 2.20
C PRO A 165 -15.95 -30.40 1.32
N TYR A 166 -15.50 -29.29 1.89
CA TYR A 166 -14.61 -28.35 1.21
C TYR A 166 -13.15 -28.82 1.29
N ARG A 167 -12.43 -28.63 0.21
CA ARG A 167 -10.98 -28.82 0.16
C ARG A 167 -10.29 -27.55 0.65
N GLN A 168 -9.25 -27.68 1.47
CA GLN A 168 -8.38 -26.54 1.81
C GLN A 168 -7.73 -25.99 0.54
N GLY A 169 -7.80 -24.65 0.37
CA GLY A 169 -7.28 -23.96 -0.83
C GLY A 169 -8.11 -24.19 -2.10
N GLY A 170 -9.25 -24.85 -2.03
CA GLY A 170 -10.21 -24.96 -3.13
C GLY A 170 -10.98 -23.64 -3.37
N LYS A 171 -11.30 -23.38 -4.61
CA LYS A 171 -12.14 -22.23 -5.04
C LYS A 171 -13.35 -22.78 -5.79
#